data_74c92fdda421c6e1703b98be5480c440
#
_entry.id   74c92fdda421c6e1703b98be5480c440
#
_cell.length_a   1.000
_cell.length_b   1.000
_cell.length_c   1.000
_cell.angle_alpha   90.00
_cell.angle_beta   90.00
_cell.angle_gamma   90.00
#
_symmetry.space_group_name_H-M   'P 1'
#
loop_
_entity.id
_entity.type
_entity.pdbx_description
1 polymer ?
#
loop_
_entity_poly.entity_id
_entity_poly.type
_entity_poly.pdbx_seq_one_letter_code
_entity_poly.pdbx_strand_id
1 'polypeptide(L)'
;MSVSFLFPELSTTGTIIDGNSFLLESNKRWPGSKALRWREYERDTDVDIIINPDDMAVTVSHFRDDKLISADGALDFEEAANIAAWVRSLNPDPNLVLWFTTSVFDGHTVLTPGITPHQVIDQWVDHTEHDPYIEYPQYFH
;
A
#
# COMPACT_ATOMS: atom_id res chain seq x y z
N MET A 1 -10.58 -5.01 -7.46
CA MET A 1 -9.62 -5.62 -6.53
C MET A 1 -9.28 -4.64 -5.42
N SER A 2 -9.08 -5.13 -4.21
CA SER A 2 -8.59 -4.35 -3.07
C SER A 2 -7.24 -4.88 -2.64
N VAL A 3 -6.28 -3.98 -2.47
CA VAL A 3 -4.93 -4.33 -2.01
C VAL A 3 -4.50 -3.39 -0.88
N SER A 4 -3.54 -3.84 -0.08
CA SER A 4 -3.02 -3.07 1.05
C SER A 4 -1.50 -3.10 1.07
N PHE A 5 -0.91 -2.00 1.55
CA PHE A 5 0.52 -1.83 1.74
C PHE A 5 0.73 -1.52 3.21
N LEU A 6 1.26 -2.45 3.97
CA LEU A 6 1.24 -2.38 5.43
C LEU A 6 2.49 -2.99 6.05
N PHE A 7 2.74 -2.62 7.30
CA PHE A 7 3.72 -3.30 8.12
C PHE A 7 3.17 -4.66 8.55
N PRO A 8 3.95 -5.76 8.40
CA PRO A 8 3.49 -7.09 8.80
C PRO A 8 3.41 -7.27 10.31
N GLU A 9 4.21 -6.51 11.07
CA GLU A 9 4.20 -6.53 12.53
C GLU A 9 3.41 -5.34 13.07
N LEU A 10 2.28 -5.62 13.75
CA LEU A 10 1.38 -4.59 14.25
C LEU A 10 1.99 -3.74 15.37
N SER A 11 3.01 -4.25 16.05
CA SER A 11 3.70 -3.54 17.14
C SER A 11 4.79 -2.57 16.66
N THR A 12 5.06 -2.53 15.34
CA THR A 12 6.10 -1.63 14.82
C THR A 12 5.77 -0.17 15.08
N THR A 13 6.78 0.62 15.40
CA THR A 13 6.68 2.08 15.56
C THR A 13 6.98 2.84 14.27
N GLY A 14 7.41 2.13 13.22
CA GLY A 14 7.70 2.72 11.93
C GLY A 14 6.45 3.26 11.22
N THR A 15 6.65 4.18 10.30
CA THR A 15 5.60 4.75 9.47
C THR A 15 6.00 4.69 7.99
N ILE A 16 5.01 4.69 7.09
CA ILE A 16 5.28 4.74 5.64
C ILE A 16 5.58 6.18 5.24
N ILE A 17 4.61 7.07 5.46
CA ILE A 17 4.68 8.48 5.10
C ILE A 17 3.53 9.20 5.83
N ASP A 18 3.69 10.48 6.14
CA ASP A 18 2.59 11.28 6.69
C ASP A 18 1.58 11.69 5.62
N GLY A 19 0.37 12.07 6.06
CA GLY A 19 -0.73 12.39 5.14
C GLY A 19 -0.47 13.58 4.22
N ASN A 20 0.21 14.62 4.71
CA ASN A 20 0.53 15.79 3.89
C ASN A 20 1.55 15.45 2.79
N SER A 21 2.57 14.68 3.13
CA SER A 21 3.57 14.21 2.17
C SER A 21 2.95 13.23 1.16
N PHE A 22 2.07 12.35 1.63
CA PHE A 22 1.32 11.45 0.76
C PHE A 22 0.50 12.23 -0.28
N LEU A 23 -0.21 13.26 0.15
CA LEU A 23 -1.00 14.12 -0.74
C LEU A 23 -0.10 14.78 -1.80
N LEU A 24 1.04 15.33 -1.37
CA LEU A 24 1.98 16.00 -2.27
C LEU A 24 2.55 15.02 -3.30
N GLU A 25 3.00 13.84 -2.87
CA GLU A 25 3.56 12.83 -3.76
C GLU A 25 2.51 12.23 -4.71
N SER A 26 1.27 12.05 -4.22
CA SER A 26 0.16 11.57 -5.04
C SER A 26 -0.19 12.56 -6.16
N ASN A 27 -0.17 13.85 -5.87
CA ASN A 27 -0.43 14.89 -6.87
C ASN A 27 0.64 14.89 -7.97
N LYS A 28 1.88 14.60 -7.62
CA LYS A 28 2.96 14.46 -8.60
C LYS A 28 2.79 13.21 -9.45
N ARG A 29 2.39 12.10 -8.83
CA ARG A 29 2.27 10.79 -9.49
C ARG A 29 1.05 10.75 -10.43
N TRP A 30 -0.07 11.32 -9.99
CA TRP A 30 -1.34 11.31 -10.72
C TRP A 30 -1.89 12.73 -10.88
N PRO A 31 -1.33 13.52 -11.80
CA PRO A 31 -1.89 14.84 -12.11
C PRO A 31 -3.34 14.69 -12.57
N GLY A 32 -4.23 15.51 -12.06
CA GLY A 32 -5.65 15.42 -12.39
C GLY A 32 -6.45 14.47 -11.52
N SER A 33 -5.81 13.79 -10.54
CA SER A 33 -6.54 13.03 -9.54
C SER A 33 -7.31 13.96 -8.60
N LYS A 34 -8.36 13.41 -7.97
CA LYS A 34 -9.17 14.15 -7.00
C LYS A 34 -8.74 13.74 -5.58
N ALA A 35 -8.41 14.71 -4.74
CA ALA A 35 -8.06 14.48 -3.34
C ALA A 35 -9.24 14.78 -2.43
N LEU A 36 -9.50 13.87 -1.49
CA LEU A 36 -10.48 14.05 -0.42
C LEU A 36 -9.75 13.99 0.92
N ARG A 37 -9.96 14.99 1.77
CA ARG A 37 -9.41 15.04 3.12
C ARG A 37 -10.53 14.82 4.13
N TRP A 38 -10.27 13.97 5.11
CA TRP A 38 -11.26 13.58 6.11
C TRP A 38 -10.83 14.00 7.50
N ARG A 39 -11.82 14.35 8.34
CA ARG A 39 -11.59 14.63 9.75
C ARG A 39 -11.53 13.31 10.52
N GLU A 40 -10.84 13.33 11.65
CA GLU A 40 -10.62 12.16 12.50
C GLU A 40 -11.90 11.38 12.82
N TYR A 41 -13.00 12.09 13.10
CA TYR A 41 -14.26 11.44 13.45
C TYR A 41 -15.06 10.96 12.24
N GLU A 42 -14.65 11.27 11.02
CA GLU A 42 -15.37 10.89 9.80
C GLU A 42 -14.91 9.53 9.26
N ARG A 43 -13.58 9.29 9.26
CA ARG A 43 -12.97 8.07 8.71
C ARG A 43 -11.64 7.77 9.37
N ASP A 44 -11.22 6.49 9.29
CA ASP A 44 -9.86 6.07 9.67
C ASP A 44 -8.79 6.57 8.70
N THR A 45 -9.18 6.86 7.46
CA THR A 45 -8.31 7.49 6.48
C THR A 45 -8.35 9.00 6.65
N ASP A 46 -7.21 9.67 6.44
CA ASP A 46 -7.14 11.13 6.44
C ASP A 46 -7.11 11.71 5.02
N VAL A 47 -6.59 10.96 4.05
CA VAL A 47 -6.52 11.37 2.64
C VAL A 47 -6.90 10.21 1.74
N ASP A 48 -7.83 10.45 0.83
CA ASP A 48 -8.15 9.55 -0.27
C ASP A 48 -7.82 10.25 -1.59
N ILE A 49 -7.13 9.56 -2.48
CA ILE A 49 -6.83 10.05 -3.82
C ILE A 49 -7.62 9.21 -4.83
N ILE A 50 -8.44 9.86 -5.63
CA ILE A 50 -9.24 9.20 -6.66
C ILE A 50 -8.57 9.42 -8.01
N ILE A 51 -8.06 8.35 -8.58
CA ILE A 51 -7.42 8.31 -9.89
C ILE A 51 -8.50 8.01 -10.93
N ASN A 52 -8.52 8.75 -12.03
CA ASN A 52 -9.50 8.63 -13.10
C ASN A 52 -10.96 8.73 -12.57
N PRO A 53 -11.32 9.84 -11.91
CA PRO A 53 -12.60 9.93 -11.20
C PRO A 53 -13.82 9.79 -12.12
N ASP A 54 -13.67 10.05 -13.42
CA ASP A 54 -14.77 10.01 -14.38
C ASP A 54 -14.89 8.67 -15.12
N ASP A 55 -13.88 7.80 -15.02
CA ASP A 55 -13.88 6.50 -15.73
C ASP A 55 -12.89 5.54 -15.08
N MET A 56 -13.36 4.34 -14.72
CA MET A 56 -12.53 3.29 -14.13
C MET A 56 -11.73 3.78 -12.93
N ALA A 57 -12.42 4.40 -11.98
CA ALA A 57 -11.79 5.04 -10.83
C ALA A 57 -11.06 4.04 -9.90
N VAL A 58 -9.89 4.45 -9.44
CA VAL A 58 -9.13 3.76 -8.40
C VAL A 58 -8.95 4.74 -7.24
N THR A 59 -9.24 4.29 -6.02
CA THR A 59 -9.03 5.10 -4.82
C THR A 59 -7.82 4.58 -4.07
N VAL A 60 -6.83 5.44 -3.83
CA VAL A 60 -5.67 5.14 -2.98
C VAL A 60 -5.85 5.92 -1.67
N SER A 61 -5.87 5.20 -0.57
CA SER A 61 -6.22 5.74 0.75
C SER A 61 -5.05 5.68 1.70
N HIS A 62 -4.77 6.80 2.35
CA HIS A 62 -3.76 6.90 3.41
C HIS A 62 -4.45 6.86 4.77
N PHE A 63 -3.99 5.97 5.65
CA PHE A 63 -4.56 5.82 6.99
C PHE A 63 -3.87 6.75 7.98
N ARG A 64 -4.63 7.20 8.97
CA ARG A 64 -4.25 8.25 9.91
C ARG A 64 -3.04 7.91 10.79
N ASP A 65 -2.79 6.62 11.02
CA ASP A 65 -1.63 6.17 11.79
C ASP A 65 -0.32 6.13 10.99
N ASP A 66 -0.37 6.49 9.70
CA ASP A 66 0.76 6.48 8.76
C ASP A 66 1.36 5.09 8.51
N LYS A 67 0.64 4.02 8.86
CA LYS A 67 1.14 2.64 8.79
C LYS A 67 0.46 1.78 7.74
N LEU A 68 -0.56 2.30 7.10
CA LEU A 68 -1.35 1.57 6.11
C LEU A 68 -1.71 2.49 4.95
N ILE A 69 -1.54 1.99 3.75
CA ILE A 69 -2.08 2.57 2.53
C ILE A 69 -2.85 1.45 1.83
N SER A 70 -4.00 1.75 1.28
CA SER A 70 -4.80 0.78 0.53
C SER A 70 -5.16 1.33 -0.85
N ALA A 71 -5.46 0.44 -1.78
CA ALA A 71 -5.96 0.82 -3.10
C ALA A 71 -7.14 -0.07 -3.45
N ASP A 72 -8.19 0.52 -4.00
CA ASP A 72 -9.44 -0.17 -4.32
C ASP A 72 -10.08 0.41 -5.58
N GLY A 73 -10.86 -0.41 -6.28
CA GLY A 73 -11.62 0.01 -7.44
C GLY A 73 -11.29 -0.79 -8.70
N ALA A 74 -11.28 -0.11 -9.85
CA ALA A 74 -11.01 -0.71 -11.15
C ALA A 74 -9.50 -0.97 -11.32
N LEU A 75 -9.01 -1.97 -10.64
CA LEU A 75 -7.58 -2.24 -10.42
C LEU A 75 -7.29 -3.71 -10.73
N ASP A 76 -6.41 -3.97 -11.69
CA ASP A 76 -5.88 -5.32 -11.92
C ASP A 76 -4.56 -5.53 -11.12
N PHE A 77 -4.02 -6.75 -11.18
CA PHE A 77 -2.83 -7.09 -10.40
C PHE A 77 -1.59 -6.31 -10.87
N GLU A 78 -1.48 -6.05 -12.17
CA GLU A 78 -0.37 -5.28 -12.74
C GLU A 78 -0.42 -3.82 -12.27
N GLU A 79 -1.59 -3.20 -12.28
CA GLU A 79 -1.77 -1.84 -11.77
C GLU A 79 -1.50 -1.77 -10.26
N ALA A 80 -1.95 -2.79 -9.52
CA ALA A 80 -1.66 -2.91 -8.09
C ALA A 80 -0.16 -2.99 -7.83
N ALA A 81 0.58 -3.74 -8.65
CA ALA A 81 2.03 -3.84 -8.55
C ALA A 81 2.72 -2.51 -8.84
N ASN A 82 2.22 -1.73 -9.81
CA ASN A 82 2.71 -0.38 -10.09
C ASN A 82 2.53 0.54 -8.87
N ILE A 83 1.37 0.48 -8.25
CA ILE A 83 1.10 1.27 -7.05
C ILE A 83 2.00 0.80 -5.89
N ALA A 84 2.17 -0.51 -5.73
CA ALA A 84 3.04 -1.08 -4.68
C ALA A 84 4.48 -0.58 -4.79
N ALA A 85 5.05 -0.60 -5.99
CA ALA A 85 6.41 -0.10 -6.22
C ALA A 85 6.50 1.39 -5.89
N TRP A 86 5.50 2.18 -6.26
CA TRP A 86 5.44 3.60 -5.92
C TRP A 86 5.34 3.81 -4.41
N VAL A 87 4.46 3.08 -3.73
CA VAL A 87 4.30 3.19 -2.27
C VAL A 87 5.62 2.90 -1.57
N ARG A 88 6.34 1.85 -1.98
CA ARG A 88 7.66 1.55 -1.37
C ARG A 88 8.65 2.69 -1.57
N SER A 89 8.57 3.41 -2.69
CA SER A 89 9.47 4.52 -2.99
C SER A 89 9.23 5.76 -2.13
N LEU A 90 8.10 5.84 -1.42
CA LEU A 90 7.76 7.01 -0.61
C LEU A 90 8.63 7.17 0.65
N ASN A 91 9.24 6.08 1.09
CA ASN A 91 10.11 6.10 2.27
C ASN A 91 11.46 5.48 1.91
N PRO A 92 12.58 6.25 2.00
CA PRO A 92 13.89 5.77 1.60
C PRO A 92 14.59 4.87 2.63
N ASP A 93 13.98 4.64 3.79
CA ASP A 93 14.58 3.83 4.85
C ASP A 93 14.81 2.40 4.39
N PRO A 94 16.09 1.93 4.32
CA PRO A 94 16.38 0.55 3.87
C PRO A 94 15.92 -0.51 4.88
N ASN A 95 15.62 -0.13 6.11
CA ASN A 95 15.17 -1.06 7.16
C ASN A 95 13.65 -1.19 7.22
N LEU A 96 12.93 -0.42 6.41
CA LEU A 96 11.47 -0.52 6.32
C LEU A 96 11.06 -1.87 5.73
N VAL A 97 10.29 -2.64 6.49
CA VAL A 97 9.66 -3.87 6.00
C VAL A 97 8.19 -3.57 5.74
N LEU A 98 7.82 -3.56 4.48
CA LEU A 98 6.47 -3.25 4.03
C LEU A 98 5.96 -4.39 3.15
N TRP A 99 4.72 -4.83 3.39
CA TRP A 99 4.09 -5.89 2.61
C TRP A 99 3.02 -5.35 1.70
N PHE A 100 3.03 -5.84 0.47
CA PHE A 100 1.92 -5.73 -0.47
C PHE A 100 1.08 -6.99 -0.37
N THR A 101 -0.21 -6.85 -0.09
CA THR A 101 -1.14 -7.98 0.03
C THR A 101 -2.53 -7.58 -0.46
N THR A 102 -3.41 -8.57 -0.59
CA THR A 102 -4.83 -8.35 -0.91
C THR A 102 -5.65 -8.20 0.37
N SER A 103 -6.91 -7.75 0.22
CA SER A 103 -7.82 -7.59 1.36
C SER A 103 -8.16 -8.91 2.07
N VAL A 104 -7.98 -10.06 1.41
CA VAL A 104 -8.22 -11.39 1.98
C VAL A 104 -6.95 -12.08 2.45
N PHE A 105 -5.82 -11.43 2.32
CA PHE A 105 -4.51 -11.94 2.77
C PHE A 105 -4.18 -13.32 2.18
N ASP A 106 -4.46 -13.52 0.90
CA ASP A 106 -4.22 -14.78 0.18
C ASP A 106 -2.80 -14.92 -0.37
N GLY A 107 -2.00 -13.89 -0.23
CA GLY A 107 -0.60 -13.85 -0.64
C GLY A 107 0.03 -12.53 -0.28
N HIS A 108 1.34 -12.41 -0.50
CA HIS A 108 2.06 -11.14 -0.28
C HIS A 108 3.33 -11.04 -1.10
N THR A 109 3.82 -9.82 -1.25
CA THR A 109 5.20 -9.52 -1.68
C THR A 109 5.84 -8.62 -0.63
N VAL A 110 7.04 -8.95 -0.20
CA VAL A 110 7.85 -8.05 0.64
C VAL A 110 8.43 -6.97 -0.27
N LEU A 111 8.07 -5.72 0.00
CA LEU A 111 8.51 -4.59 -0.80
C LEU A 111 9.88 -4.11 -0.33
N THR A 112 10.91 -4.41 -1.11
CA THR A 112 12.29 -3.98 -0.85
C THR A 112 12.56 -2.62 -1.50
N PRO A 113 13.56 -1.86 -1.00
CA PRO A 113 13.93 -0.57 -1.62
C PRO A 113 14.25 -0.73 -3.11
N GLY A 114 13.67 0.14 -3.93
CA GLY A 114 13.90 0.12 -5.37
C GLY A 114 13.20 -1.00 -6.13
N ILE A 115 12.29 -1.74 -5.48
CA ILE A 115 11.55 -2.81 -6.15
C ILE A 115 10.77 -2.26 -7.36
N THR A 116 10.81 -3.01 -8.46
CA THR A 116 10.07 -2.67 -9.69
C THR A 116 8.71 -3.36 -9.68
N PRO A 117 7.74 -2.86 -10.47
CA PRO A 117 6.44 -3.53 -10.60
C PRO A 117 6.55 -4.99 -11.02
N HIS A 118 7.47 -5.29 -11.94
CA HIS A 118 7.72 -6.65 -12.40
C HIS A 118 8.19 -7.56 -11.25
N GLN A 119 9.11 -7.06 -10.42
CA GLN A 119 9.60 -7.79 -9.25
C GLN A 119 8.49 -8.00 -8.20
N VAL A 120 7.58 -7.04 -8.04
CA VAL A 120 6.43 -7.20 -7.13
C VAL A 120 5.61 -8.42 -7.53
N ILE A 121 5.37 -8.60 -8.82
CA ILE A 121 4.60 -9.74 -9.34
C ILE A 121 5.41 -11.03 -9.21
N ASP A 122 6.67 -11.03 -9.62
CA ASP A 122 7.52 -12.23 -9.63
C ASP A 122 7.79 -12.78 -8.22
N GLN A 123 7.85 -11.92 -7.22
CA GLN A 123 8.16 -12.30 -5.85
C GLN A 123 6.91 -12.56 -4.99
N TRP A 124 5.74 -12.59 -5.62
CA TRP A 124 4.49 -12.90 -4.93
C TRP A 124 4.52 -14.30 -4.32
N VAL A 125 4.20 -14.40 -3.03
CA VAL A 125 4.15 -15.64 -2.27
C VAL A 125 2.68 -15.97 -1.97
N ASP A 126 2.22 -17.13 -2.43
CA ASP A 126 0.85 -17.60 -2.25
C ASP A 126 0.70 -18.26 -0.87
N HIS A 127 -0.25 -17.79 -0.07
CA HIS A 127 -0.46 -18.29 1.29
C HIS A 127 -1.15 -19.64 1.34
N THR A 128 -1.68 -20.15 0.23
CA THR A 128 -2.16 -21.53 0.15
C THR A 128 -1.02 -22.53 0.07
N GLU A 129 0.14 -22.11 -0.41
CA GLU A 129 1.35 -22.94 -0.53
C GLU A 129 2.37 -22.64 0.57
N HIS A 130 2.33 -21.41 1.11
CA HIS A 130 3.31 -20.90 2.07
C HIS A 130 2.58 -20.17 3.19
N ASP A 131 2.56 -20.77 4.38
CA ASP A 131 1.94 -20.17 5.55
C ASP A 131 2.86 -19.05 6.11
N PRO A 132 2.43 -17.78 6.09
CA PRO A 132 3.28 -16.67 6.53
C PRO A 132 3.59 -16.72 8.03
N TYR A 133 2.72 -17.30 8.85
CA TYR A 133 2.96 -17.45 10.29
C TYR A 133 4.06 -18.43 10.59
N ILE A 134 4.29 -19.41 9.68
CA ILE A 134 5.35 -20.41 9.81
C ILE A 134 6.64 -19.91 9.14
N GLU A 135 6.55 -19.35 7.94
CA GLU A 135 7.72 -18.96 7.15
C GLU A 135 8.33 -17.61 7.57
N TYR A 136 7.52 -16.73 8.18
CA TYR A 136 7.96 -15.39 8.60
C TYR A 136 7.60 -15.14 10.07
N PRO A 137 8.01 -16.04 11.00
CA PRO A 137 7.62 -15.90 12.41
C PRO A 137 8.14 -14.63 13.07
N GLN A 138 9.19 -14.02 12.51
CA GLN A 138 9.74 -12.76 13.03
C GLN A 138 8.79 -11.58 12.89
N TYR A 139 7.77 -11.67 12.02
CA TYR A 139 6.80 -10.60 11.81
C TYR A 139 5.46 -10.88 12.49
N PHE A 140 5.23 -12.09 12.97
CA PHE A 140 3.95 -12.50 13.58
C PHE A 140 4.18 -13.08 14.97
N HIS A 141 3.80 -12.31 15.97
CA HIS A 141 3.96 -12.68 17.38
C HIS A 141 2.63 -12.97 18.04
#